data_6e92adc3abb6aed224cb1796362c61a0
#
_entry.id   6e92adc3abb6aed224cb1796362c61a0
#
_cell.length_a   1.000
_cell.length_b   1.000
_cell.length_c   1.000
_cell.angle_alpha   90.00
_cell.angle_beta   90.00
_cell.angle_gamma   90.00
#
_symmetry.space_group_name_H-M   'P 1'
#
loop_
_entity.id
_entity.type
_entity.pdbx_description
1 polymer ?
#
loop_
_entity_poly.entity_id
_entity_poly.type
_entity_poly.pdbx_seq_one_letter_code
_entity_poly.pdbx_strand_id
1 'polypeptide(L)'
;MPHAPQAIDCSQLEDGEVVVQCEMLSVDAFLRTMLDEEAYHGAIKLGDTLPALGYGRVIASANPKFKIGKRVSGMLGARSVARLKAEQSAGLFPFLSLPRVKPTTMMGLLGITSGLTAHVGIHSVTKPPRRGQTVLVSGASGAAGSVAAQLAKLTGAKVVGVAGGVRKAAYLLDELKLDGAVDYKDGATTLGAQLDRLVRRVPRSSPRCPRRLTTCPCIPSAQCPDGIDFYFDTVGGELLDEVLKRIRKNGRVVVCGASSQYNGNLNKGLVRGPSEYLKLAERGAQMIGYNVMFYLHRVPLAMLHILWLMFRKKLFMTEQIESGIRSFAPAMVKMFTGGHIGKLLVDVSSDSGAVKTKAA
;
A
#
# COMPACT_ATOMS: atom_id res chain seq x y z
N MET A 1 -2.42 -25.98 -14.34
CA MET A 1 -2.74 -25.74 -15.77
C MET A 1 -3.73 -24.58 -15.82
N PRO A 2 -3.55 -23.57 -16.67
CA PRO A 2 -4.56 -22.53 -16.81
C PRO A 2 -5.80 -23.17 -17.43
N HIS A 3 -6.93 -23.07 -16.72
CA HIS A 3 -8.21 -23.48 -17.28
C HIS A 3 -8.51 -22.67 -18.54
N ALA A 4 -9.00 -23.34 -19.60
CA ALA A 4 -9.52 -22.66 -20.76
C ALA A 4 -10.63 -21.67 -20.34
N PRO A 5 -10.77 -20.52 -20.98
CA PRO A 5 -11.80 -19.56 -20.66
C PRO A 5 -13.18 -20.24 -20.85
N GLN A 6 -13.87 -20.50 -19.73
CA GLN A 6 -15.25 -20.98 -19.78
C GLN A 6 -16.12 -19.81 -20.23
N ALA A 7 -16.92 -20.03 -21.28
CA ALA A 7 -17.95 -19.08 -21.70
C ALA A 7 -18.97 -18.96 -20.56
N ILE A 8 -19.14 -17.74 -20.01
CA ILE A 8 -20.15 -17.50 -18.99
C ILE A 8 -21.51 -17.33 -19.69
N ASP A 9 -22.44 -18.23 -19.34
CA ASP A 9 -23.83 -18.10 -19.78
C ASP A 9 -24.55 -17.05 -18.93
N CYS A 10 -24.91 -15.94 -19.57
CA CYS A 10 -25.66 -14.84 -18.95
C CYS A 10 -27.18 -14.97 -19.16
N SER A 11 -27.66 -16.06 -19.78
CA SER A 11 -29.09 -16.23 -20.06
C SER A 11 -29.93 -16.66 -18.88
N GLN A 12 -29.30 -17.21 -17.84
CA GLN A 12 -29.95 -17.67 -16.62
C GLN A 12 -29.20 -17.15 -15.40
N LEU A 13 -29.63 -16.00 -14.89
CA LEU A 13 -29.14 -15.46 -13.62
C LEU A 13 -30.14 -15.74 -12.51
N GLU A 14 -29.64 -16.20 -11.38
CA GLU A 14 -30.42 -16.27 -10.15
C GLU A 14 -30.67 -14.86 -9.59
N ASP A 15 -31.70 -14.71 -8.76
CA ASP A 15 -32.02 -13.42 -8.13
C ASP A 15 -30.84 -12.84 -7.37
N GLY A 16 -30.56 -11.56 -7.60
CA GLY A 16 -29.43 -10.87 -6.99
C GLY A 16 -28.06 -11.11 -7.65
N GLU A 17 -27.96 -12.00 -8.65
CA GLU A 17 -26.69 -12.21 -9.36
C GLU A 17 -26.32 -11.05 -10.29
N VAL A 18 -25.02 -10.81 -10.41
CA VAL A 18 -24.44 -9.79 -11.29
C VAL A 18 -23.24 -10.35 -12.03
N VAL A 19 -23.16 -10.11 -13.33
CA VAL A 19 -21.98 -10.43 -14.14
C VAL A 19 -21.27 -9.15 -14.53
N VAL A 20 -19.98 -9.09 -14.21
CA VAL A 20 -19.12 -7.92 -14.43
C VAL A 20 -18.00 -8.30 -15.37
N GLN A 21 -17.88 -7.59 -16.49
CA GLN A 21 -16.66 -7.56 -17.32
C GLN A 21 -15.64 -6.73 -16.56
N CYS A 22 -14.60 -7.37 -16.04
CA CYS A 22 -13.54 -6.69 -15.31
C CYS A 22 -12.72 -5.82 -16.28
N GLU A 23 -12.36 -4.63 -15.86
CA GLU A 23 -11.51 -3.72 -16.60
C GLU A 23 -10.12 -3.62 -15.96
N MET A 24 -10.07 -3.49 -14.63
CA MET A 24 -8.83 -3.33 -13.88
C MET A 24 -8.89 -4.09 -12.56
N LEU A 25 -7.80 -4.77 -12.21
CA LEU A 25 -7.65 -5.48 -10.96
C LEU A 25 -6.47 -4.91 -10.15
N SER A 26 -6.63 -4.87 -8.84
CA SER A 26 -5.62 -4.42 -7.89
C SER A 26 -4.82 -5.61 -7.37
N VAL A 27 -3.50 -5.51 -7.40
CA VAL A 27 -2.61 -6.45 -6.73
C VAL A 27 -2.25 -5.88 -5.36
N ASP A 28 -2.60 -6.59 -4.29
CA ASP A 28 -2.48 -6.14 -2.91
C ASP A 28 -1.72 -7.15 -2.05
N ALA A 29 -0.92 -6.65 -1.11
CA ALA A 29 -0.05 -7.50 -0.29
C ALA A 29 -0.83 -8.45 0.63
N PHE A 30 -2.02 -8.04 1.11
CA PHE A 30 -2.84 -8.87 1.98
C PHE A 30 -3.30 -10.18 1.30
N LEU A 31 -3.36 -10.21 -0.04
CA LEU A 31 -3.72 -11.42 -0.78
C LEU A 31 -2.78 -12.60 -0.46
N ARG A 32 -1.51 -12.31 -0.16
CA ARG A 32 -0.55 -13.36 0.22
C ARG A 32 -0.96 -14.06 1.52
N THR A 33 -1.54 -13.32 2.46
CA THR A 33 -1.99 -13.90 3.74
C THR A 33 -3.17 -14.85 3.57
N MET A 34 -3.96 -14.68 2.51
CA MET A 34 -5.12 -15.54 2.22
C MET A 34 -4.74 -16.86 1.55
N LEU A 35 -3.48 -17.03 1.14
CA LEU A 35 -2.95 -18.29 0.58
C LEU A 35 -2.52 -19.29 1.66
N ASP A 36 -2.52 -18.90 2.93
CA ASP A 36 -2.26 -19.78 4.06
C ASP A 36 -3.59 -20.39 4.55
N GLU A 37 -3.53 -21.56 5.17
CA GLU A 37 -4.73 -22.35 5.58
C GLU A 37 -5.65 -21.59 6.56
N GLU A 38 -5.06 -20.73 7.40
CA GLU A 38 -5.80 -19.89 8.34
C GLU A 38 -5.25 -18.46 8.23
N ALA A 39 -5.99 -17.55 7.65
CA ALA A 39 -5.55 -16.19 7.45
C ALA A 39 -6.48 -15.18 8.14
N TYR A 40 -5.91 -14.08 8.59
CA TYR A 40 -6.62 -12.94 9.15
C TYR A 40 -7.74 -12.40 8.24
N HIS A 41 -7.55 -12.51 6.91
CA HIS A 41 -8.53 -12.08 5.90
C HIS A 41 -9.37 -13.24 5.34
N GLY A 42 -9.34 -14.42 5.96
CA GLY A 42 -9.91 -15.64 5.43
C GLY A 42 -8.90 -16.44 4.60
N ALA A 43 -9.17 -17.73 4.40
CA ALA A 43 -8.36 -18.66 3.62
C ALA A 43 -8.98 -18.93 2.26
N ILE A 44 -8.15 -19.17 1.26
CA ILE A 44 -8.55 -19.56 -0.09
C ILE A 44 -8.26 -21.06 -0.26
N LYS A 45 -9.25 -21.80 -0.68
CA LYS A 45 -9.09 -23.23 -0.98
C LYS A 45 -8.47 -23.42 -2.36
N LEU A 46 -7.73 -24.50 -2.52
CA LEU A 46 -7.22 -24.90 -3.84
C LEU A 46 -8.38 -25.09 -4.81
N GLY A 47 -8.30 -24.47 -5.96
CA GLY A 47 -9.36 -24.45 -6.97
C GLY A 47 -10.25 -23.22 -6.94
N ASP A 48 -10.25 -22.44 -5.85
CA ASP A 48 -10.99 -21.20 -5.76
C ASP A 48 -10.29 -20.07 -6.54
N THR A 49 -11.10 -19.11 -6.97
CA THR A 49 -10.57 -17.89 -7.60
C THR A 49 -9.87 -17.01 -6.54
N LEU A 50 -8.62 -16.64 -6.80
CA LEU A 50 -7.89 -15.71 -5.95
C LEU A 50 -8.67 -14.39 -5.83
N PRO A 51 -8.96 -13.88 -4.62
CA PRO A 51 -9.62 -12.61 -4.44
C PRO A 51 -8.80 -11.47 -5.07
N ALA A 52 -9.49 -10.50 -5.66
CA ALA A 52 -8.89 -9.28 -6.14
C ALA A 52 -9.92 -8.15 -6.10
N LEU A 53 -9.54 -7.02 -5.55
CA LEU A 53 -10.29 -5.79 -5.71
C LEU A 53 -10.16 -5.31 -7.15
N GLY A 54 -11.23 -4.76 -7.70
CA GLY A 54 -11.21 -4.27 -9.06
C GLY A 54 -12.39 -3.38 -9.39
N TYR A 55 -12.43 -2.92 -10.61
CA TYR A 55 -13.61 -2.32 -11.21
C TYR A 55 -13.86 -2.89 -12.60
N GLY A 56 -15.09 -2.80 -13.02
CA GLY A 56 -15.51 -3.29 -14.33
C GLY A 56 -16.92 -2.85 -14.67
N ARG A 57 -17.40 -3.30 -15.82
CA ARG A 57 -18.74 -2.96 -16.36
C ARG A 57 -19.71 -4.11 -16.16
N VAL A 58 -20.88 -3.81 -15.63
CA VAL A 58 -21.97 -4.78 -15.54
C VAL A 58 -22.44 -5.14 -16.94
N ILE A 59 -22.40 -6.42 -17.29
CA ILE A 59 -22.81 -6.95 -18.60
C ILE A 59 -24.10 -7.76 -18.53
N ALA A 60 -24.44 -8.30 -17.34
CA ALA A 60 -25.74 -8.90 -17.05
C ALA A 60 -26.05 -8.75 -15.56
N SER A 61 -27.34 -8.61 -15.21
CA SER A 61 -27.72 -8.39 -13.83
C SER A 61 -29.16 -8.85 -13.57
N ALA A 62 -29.34 -9.63 -12.50
CA ALA A 62 -30.61 -9.91 -11.84
C ALA A 62 -30.74 -9.12 -10.52
N ASN A 63 -29.86 -8.14 -10.26
CA ASN A 63 -29.90 -7.27 -9.09
C ASN A 63 -30.33 -5.85 -9.49
N PRO A 64 -31.47 -5.33 -8.98
CA PRO A 64 -32.00 -4.03 -9.39
C PRO A 64 -31.09 -2.84 -9.04
N LYS A 65 -30.13 -3.02 -8.11
CA LYS A 65 -29.16 -1.98 -7.74
C LYS A 65 -28.09 -1.76 -8.80
N PHE A 66 -27.78 -2.78 -9.62
CA PHE A 66 -26.68 -2.74 -10.58
C PHE A 66 -27.19 -2.87 -12.01
N LYS A 67 -27.35 -1.74 -12.68
CA LYS A 67 -27.83 -1.68 -14.07
C LYS A 67 -26.76 -2.07 -15.07
N ILE A 68 -27.15 -2.81 -16.11
CA ILE A 68 -26.29 -3.17 -17.25
C ILE A 68 -25.65 -1.91 -17.84
N GLY A 69 -24.37 -2.01 -18.24
CA GLY A 69 -23.58 -0.92 -18.78
C GLY A 69 -22.95 0.02 -17.75
N LYS A 70 -23.37 -0.01 -16.48
CA LYS A 70 -22.74 0.80 -15.42
C LYS A 70 -21.47 0.16 -14.91
N ARG A 71 -20.52 1.00 -14.51
CA ARG A 71 -19.31 0.54 -13.81
C ARG A 71 -19.59 0.32 -12.35
N VAL A 72 -18.99 -0.75 -11.81
CA VAL A 72 -19.01 -1.11 -10.39
C VAL A 72 -17.58 -1.40 -9.93
N SER A 73 -17.35 -1.30 -8.63
CA SER A 73 -16.10 -1.70 -7.98
C SER A 73 -16.39 -2.59 -6.77
N GLY A 74 -15.48 -3.48 -6.45
CA GLY A 74 -15.59 -4.40 -5.32
C GLY A 74 -14.62 -5.56 -5.45
N MET A 75 -14.89 -6.64 -4.71
CA MET A 75 -14.12 -7.87 -4.77
C MET A 75 -14.58 -8.69 -5.99
N LEU A 76 -13.90 -8.52 -7.11
CA LEU A 76 -14.25 -9.18 -8.38
C LEU A 76 -13.55 -10.53 -8.57
N GLY A 77 -12.46 -10.75 -7.85
CA GLY A 77 -11.57 -11.91 -8.06
C GLY A 77 -10.61 -11.70 -9.24
N ALA A 78 -9.52 -12.48 -9.26
CA ALA A 78 -8.51 -12.43 -10.33
C ALA A 78 -9.01 -13.15 -11.58
N ARG A 79 -9.89 -12.51 -12.32
CA ARG A 79 -10.56 -13.04 -13.53
C ARG A 79 -10.99 -11.89 -14.45
N SER A 80 -11.14 -12.18 -15.73
CA SER A 80 -11.58 -11.19 -16.72
C SER A 80 -13.09 -10.95 -16.70
N VAL A 81 -13.88 -11.96 -16.33
CA VAL A 81 -15.34 -11.84 -16.15
C VAL A 81 -15.71 -12.43 -14.78
N ALA A 82 -16.44 -11.68 -13.99
CA ALA A 82 -16.89 -12.06 -12.67
C ALA A 82 -18.40 -12.31 -12.64
N ARG A 83 -18.82 -13.57 -12.47
CA ARG A 83 -20.18 -13.88 -12.06
C ARG A 83 -20.23 -13.89 -10.53
N LEU A 84 -21.00 -13.03 -9.94
CA LEU A 84 -21.11 -12.80 -8.50
C LEU A 84 -22.50 -13.20 -8.04
N LYS A 85 -22.56 -14.12 -7.06
CA LYS A 85 -23.83 -14.49 -6.40
C LYS A 85 -24.39 -13.30 -5.61
N ALA A 86 -25.65 -13.39 -5.19
CA ALA A 86 -26.35 -12.33 -4.45
C ALA A 86 -25.55 -11.80 -3.26
N GLU A 87 -24.98 -12.67 -2.43
CA GLU A 87 -24.15 -12.31 -1.26
C GLU A 87 -22.88 -11.57 -1.66
N GLN A 88 -22.22 -12.01 -2.72
CA GLN A 88 -21.02 -11.36 -3.24
C GLN A 88 -21.33 -10.03 -3.90
N SER A 89 -22.46 -9.93 -4.61
CA SER A 89 -22.91 -8.70 -5.24
C SER A 89 -23.26 -7.61 -4.22
N ALA A 90 -23.64 -7.99 -3.00
CA ALA A 90 -23.86 -7.06 -1.89
C ALA A 90 -22.62 -6.24 -1.51
N GLY A 91 -21.42 -6.77 -1.81
CA GLY A 91 -20.13 -6.09 -1.62
C GLY A 91 -19.71 -5.20 -2.79
N LEU A 92 -20.53 -5.07 -3.84
CA LEU A 92 -20.27 -4.15 -4.93
C LEU A 92 -20.73 -2.73 -4.59
N PHE A 93 -20.00 -1.77 -5.11
CA PHE A 93 -20.34 -0.34 -5.02
C PHE A 93 -20.39 0.25 -6.43
N PRO A 94 -21.30 1.22 -6.69
CA PRO A 94 -21.25 2.02 -7.90
C PRO A 94 -19.85 2.65 -8.03
N PHE A 95 -19.25 2.53 -9.20
CA PHE A 95 -17.94 3.12 -9.43
C PHE A 95 -18.04 4.65 -9.49
N LEU A 96 -17.31 5.32 -8.60
CA LEU A 96 -17.29 6.77 -8.54
C LEU A 96 -16.42 7.32 -9.68
N SER A 97 -17.08 7.79 -10.74
CA SER A 97 -16.41 8.50 -11.83
C SER A 97 -16.35 9.99 -11.53
N LEU A 98 -15.15 10.52 -11.36
CA LEU A 98 -14.93 11.94 -11.10
C LEU A 98 -14.32 12.62 -12.32
N PRO A 99 -14.78 13.82 -12.71
CA PRO A 99 -14.18 14.58 -13.80
C PRO A 99 -12.67 14.79 -13.57
N ARG A 100 -11.87 14.58 -14.61
CA ARG A 100 -10.41 14.74 -14.58
C ARG A 100 -9.66 13.79 -13.64
N VAL A 101 -10.31 12.75 -13.11
CA VAL A 101 -9.69 11.70 -12.29
C VAL A 101 -9.65 10.41 -13.10
N LYS A 102 -8.46 9.81 -13.23
CA LYS A 102 -8.31 8.53 -13.92
C LYS A 102 -9.04 7.43 -13.14
N PRO A 103 -9.68 6.45 -13.79
CA PRO A 103 -10.32 5.32 -13.10
C PRO A 103 -9.36 4.57 -12.18
N THR A 104 -8.10 4.39 -12.56
CA THR A 104 -7.05 3.73 -11.76
C THR A 104 -6.78 4.41 -10.43
N THR A 105 -6.98 5.75 -10.35
CA THR A 105 -6.85 6.51 -9.10
C THR A 105 -7.76 5.99 -8.00
N MET A 106 -8.93 5.42 -8.36
CA MET A 106 -9.87 4.81 -7.39
C MET A 106 -9.31 3.53 -6.77
N MET A 107 -8.40 2.83 -7.45
CA MET A 107 -7.70 1.65 -6.94
C MET A 107 -6.38 2.02 -6.24
N GLY A 108 -5.79 3.12 -6.63
CA GLY A 108 -4.52 3.63 -6.12
C GLY A 108 -4.69 4.68 -5.02
N LEU A 109 -4.61 5.94 -5.40
CA LEU A 109 -4.56 7.07 -4.47
C LEU A 109 -5.84 7.20 -3.61
N LEU A 110 -7.01 6.88 -4.16
CA LEU A 110 -8.29 6.81 -3.46
C LEU A 110 -8.67 5.37 -3.05
N GLY A 111 -7.78 4.41 -3.27
CA GLY A 111 -8.01 3.01 -2.92
C GLY A 111 -7.96 2.75 -1.42
N ILE A 112 -8.90 1.92 -0.95
CA ILE A 112 -9.00 1.55 0.46
C ILE A 112 -7.75 0.81 0.96
N THR A 113 -7.10 0.03 0.11
CA THR A 113 -5.88 -0.73 0.45
C THR A 113 -4.58 0.06 0.30
N SER A 114 -4.66 1.32 -0.12
CA SER A 114 -3.48 2.13 -0.46
C SER A 114 -3.57 3.54 0.12
N GLY A 115 -4.08 4.51 -0.65
CA GLY A 115 -4.05 5.91 -0.26
C GLY A 115 -4.95 6.23 0.94
N LEU A 116 -6.14 5.65 1.03
CA LEU A 116 -7.02 5.83 2.20
C LEU A 116 -6.42 5.19 3.45
N THR A 117 -5.84 3.99 3.33
CA THR A 117 -5.09 3.34 4.42
C THR A 117 -3.95 4.26 4.90
N ALA A 118 -3.14 4.79 3.99
CA ALA A 118 -2.04 5.70 4.34
C ALA A 118 -2.55 6.97 5.02
N HIS A 119 -3.63 7.56 4.52
CA HIS A 119 -4.22 8.76 5.11
C HIS A 119 -4.71 8.51 6.54
N VAL A 120 -5.43 7.42 6.78
CA VAL A 120 -5.90 7.03 8.11
C VAL A 120 -4.72 6.81 9.05
N GLY A 121 -3.69 6.08 8.61
CA GLY A 121 -2.50 5.79 9.43
C GLY A 121 -1.73 7.03 9.84
N ILE A 122 -1.63 8.04 8.98
CA ILE A 122 -0.93 9.28 9.28
C ILE A 122 -1.77 10.26 10.10
N HIS A 123 -3.10 10.34 9.84
CA HIS A 123 -3.92 11.43 10.38
C HIS A 123 -4.94 11.00 11.44
N SER A 124 -5.28 9.72 11.55
CA SER A 124 -6.43 9.29 12.37
C SER A 124 -6.10 8.27 13.46
N VAL A 125 -5.06 7.46 13.29
CA VAL A 125 -4.70 6.39 14.26
C VAL A 125 -4.08 6.98 15.51
N THR A 126 -3.22 7.97 15.34
CA THR A 126 -2.59 8.73 16.43
C THR A 126 -2.59 10.22 16.10
N LYS A 127 -2.00 11.03 16.98
CA LYS A 127 -1.71 12.43 16.64
C LYS A 127 -0.78 12.45 15.40
N PRO A 128 -1.10 13.19 14.33
CA PRO A 128 -0.24 13.27 13.15
C PRO A 128 1.16 13.79 13.51
N PRO A 129 2.18 13.44 12.72
CA PRO A 129 3.51 14.00 12.88
C PRO A 129 3.47 15.53 12.69
N ARG A 130 4.47 16.23 13.25
CA ARG A 130 4.53 17.70 13.27
C ARG A 130 5.86 18.19 12.74
N ARG A 131 5.91 19.45 12.40
CA ARG A 131 7.15 20.13 12.02
C ARG A 131 8.24 19.91 13.06
N GLY A 132 9.45 19.57 12.60
CA GLY A 132 10.60 19.28 13.45
C GLY A 132 10.67 17.86 13.99
N GLN A 133 9.64 17.04 13.81
CA GLN A 133 9.68 15.61 14.08
C GLN A 133 10.30 14.85 12.91
N THR A 134 10.89 13.70 13.23
CA THR A 134 11.43 12.77 12.24
C THR A 134 10.48 11.60 12.07
N VAL A 135 10.06 11.39 10.82
CA VAL A 135 9.19 10.30 10.38
C VAL A 135 10.00 9.31 9.57
N LEU A 136 9.90 8.05 9.92
CA LEU A 136 10.38 6.95 9.07
C LEU A 136 9.18 6.24 8.47
N VAL A 137 9.30 5.84 7.20
CA VAL A 137 8.26 5.09 6.48
C VAL A 137 8.88 3.86 5.86
N SER A 138 8.44 2.67 6.23
CA SER A 138 8.84 1.43 5.57
C SER A 138 8.04 1.17 4.31
N GLY A 139 8.62 0.41 3.36
CA GLY A 139 7.99 0.16 2.07
C GLY A 139 7.62 1.47 1.34
N ALA A 140 8.42 2.51 1.54
CA ALA A 140 8.11 3.89 1.11
C ALA A 140 7.98 4.06 -0.40
N SER A 141 8.46 3.12 -1.20
CA SER A 141 8.26 3.09 -2.66
C SER A 141 7.00 2.36 -3.11
N GLY A 142 6.27 1.71 -2.19
CA GLY A 142 5.03 0.99 -2.47
C GLY A 142 3.79 1.90 -2.42
N ALA A 143 2.61 1.34 -2.69
CA ALA A 143 1.37 2.09 -2.80
C ALA A 143 1.03 2.87 -1.51
N ALA A 144 0.89 2.19 -0.37
CA ALA A 144 0.57 2.85 0.90
C ALA A 144 1.73 3.69 1.43
N GLY A 145 2.97 3.16 1.37
CA GLY A 145 4.16 3.84 1.89
C GLY A 145 4.47 5.16 1.18
N SER A 146 4.33 5.21 -0.15
CA SER A 146 4.60 6.44 -0.92
C SER A 146 3.61 7.56 -0.59
N VAL A 147 2.35 7.23 -0.37
CA VAL A 147 1.33 8.21 0.07
C VAL A 147 1.57 8.63 1.51
N ALA A 148 1.85 7.67 2.42
CA ALA A 148 2.15 7.99 3.81
C ALA A 148 3.34 8.94 3.95
N ALA A 149 4.42 8.69 3.19
CA ALA A 149 5.60 9.54 3.18
C ALA A 149 5.29 10.97 2.71
N GLN A 150 4.54 11.11 1.62
CA GLN A 150 4.14 12.43 1.13
C GLN A 150 3.22 13.15 2.12
N LEU A 151 2.22 12.46 2.68
CA LEU A 151 1.32 13.05 3.70
C LEU A 151 2.10 13.49 4.94
N ALA A 152 3.04 12.68 5.42
CA ALA A 152 3.91 13.05 6.53
C ALA A 152 4.76 14.29 6.20
N LYS A 153 5.30 14.38 4.98
CA LYS A 153 6.08 15.55 4.54
C LYS A 153 5.25 16.82 4.50
N LEU A 154 3.98 16.73 4.11
CA LEU A 154 3.06 17.86 4.10
C LEU A 154 2.76 18.42 5.51
N THR A 155 3.00 17.66 6.58
CA THR A 155 2.92 18.19 7.96
C THR A 155 4.13 19.05 8.35
N GLY A 156 5.15 19.13 7.50
CA GLY A 156 6.42 19.81 7.78
C GLY A 156 7.41 18.96 8.59
N ALA A 157 7.14 17.69 8.77
CA ALA A 157 8.08 16.73 9.36
C ALA A 157 9.24 16.43 8.40
N LYS A 158 10.36 15.98 8.96
CA LYS A 158 11.44 15.38 8.19
C LYS A 158 11.09 13.92 7.92
N VAL A 159 11.12 13.52 6.66
CA VAL A 159 10.67 12.18 6.26
C VAL A 159 11.80 11.40 5.61
N VAL A 160 12.07 10.23 6.16
CA VAL A 160 13.01 9.25 5.63
C VAL A 160 12.22 8.02 5.17
N GLY A 161 12.46 7.59 3.94
CA GLY A 161 11.84 6.40 3.38
C GLY A 161 12.80 5.21 3.39
N VAL A 162 12.27 4.02 3.66
CA VAL A 162 13.00 2.75 3.54
C VAL A 162 12.47 1.99 2.33
N ALA A 163 13.35 1.61 1.41
CA ALA A 163 13.03 0.82 0.23
C ALA A 163 14.20 -0.10 -0.13
N GLY A 164 14.02 -1.04 -1.04
CA GLY A 164 15.09 -1.96 -1.44
C GLY A 164 15.59 -1.71 -2.85
N GLY A 165 16.86 -1.41 -2.98
CA GLY A 165 17.60 -1.19 -4.23
C GLY A 165 17.72 0.27 -4.64
N VAL A 166 18.83 0.60 -5.29
CA VAL A 166 19.23 1.96 -5.69
C VAL A 166 18.13 2.71 -6.45
N ARG A 167 17.44 2.03 -7.39
CA ARG A 167 16.35 2.64 -8.17
C ARG A 167 15.21 3.15 -7.28
N LYS A 168 14.85 2.40 -6.24
CA LYS A 168 13.79 2.81 -5.31
C LYS A 168 14.26 3.92 -4.38
N ALA A 169 15.51 3.86 -3.92
CA ALA A 169 16.10 4.94 -3.13
C ALA A 169 16.11 6.26 -3.93
N ALA A 170 16.51 6.21 -5.20
CA ALA A 170 16.45 7.36 -6.10
C ALA A 170 15.00 7.89 -6.24
N TYR A 171 14.02 7.00 -6.46
CA TYR A 171 12.60 7.41 -6.52
C TYR A 171 12.15 8.16 -5.26
N LEU A 172 12.58 7.72 -4.07
CA LEU A 172 12.23 8.41 -2.82
C LEU A 172 12.82 9.83 -2.76
N LEU A 173 14.04 10.01 -3.23
CA LEU A 173 14.73 11.31 -3.19
C LEU A 173 14.31 12.23 -4.33
N ASP A 174 14.23 11.70 -5.54
CA ASP A 174 14.09 12.48 -6.76
C ASP A 174 12.63 12.74 -7.13
N GLU A 175 11.74 11.78 -6.92
CA GLU A 175 10.32 11.91 -7.25
C GLU A 175 9.50 12.34 -6.02
N LEU A 176 9.60 11.61 -4.90
CA LEU A 176 8.85 11.94 -3.68
C LEU A 176 9.47 13.10 -2.90
N LYS A 177 10.70 13.53 -3.26
CA LYS A 177 11.44 14.61 -2.60
C LYS A 177 11.57 14.43 -1.09
N LEU A 178 11.76 13.18 -0.64
CA LEU A 178 11.95 12.90 0.79
C LEU A 178 13.29 13.45 1.27
N ASP A 179 13.41 13.61 2.57
CA ASP A 179 14.61 14.20 3.21
C ASP A 179 15.74 13.17 3.37
N GLY A 180 15.44 11.87 3.11
CA GLY A 180 16.41 10.79 3.11
C GLY A 180 15.81 9.48 2.64
N ALA A 181 16.70 8.57 2.21
CA ALA A 181 16.36 7.22 1.81
C ALA A 181 17.32 6.20 2.43
N VAL A 182 16.79 5.08 2.85
CA VAL A 182 17.53 3.89 3.32
C VAL A 182 17.31 2.79 2.30
N ASP A 183 18.39 2.21 1.81
CA ASP A 183 18.37 1.01 0.96
C ASP A 183 18.70 -0.23 1.80
N TYR A 184 17.67 -1.00 2.17
CA TYR A 184 17.88 -2.20 2.98
C TYR A 184 18.55 -3.36 2.19
N LYS A 185 18.70 -3.23 0.87
CA LYS A 185 19.41 -4.18 0.00
C LYS A 185 20.86 -3.78 -0.27
N ASP A 186 21.32 -2.66 0.28
CA ASP A 186 22.70 -2.25 0.21
C ASP A 186 23.56 -3.25 1.01
N GLY A 187 24.28 -4.12 0.30
CA GLY A 187 25.16 -5.10 0.91
C GLY A 187 26.43 -4.52 1.54
N ALA A 188 26.74 -3.25 1.29
CA ALA A 188 27.94 -2.59 1.82
C ALA A 188 27.74 -2.04 3.24
N THR A 189 26.49 -1.81 3.64
CA THR A 189 26.17 -1.14 4.92
C THR A 189 24.95 -1.80 5.58
N THR A 190 25.09 -2.19 6.85
CA THR A 190 23.97 -2.75 7.61
C THR A 190 22.82 -1.74 7.75
N LEU A 191 21.60 -2.24 7.85
CA LEU A 191 20.41 -1.42 8.06
C LEU A 191 20.56 -0.50 9.28
N GLY A 192 21.06 -1.03 10.39
CA GLY A 192 21.33 -0.25 11.60
C GLY A 192 22.31 0.89 11.36
N ALA A 193 23.41 0.64 10.66
CA ALA A 193 24.41 1.66 10.35
C ALA A 193 23.86 2.75 9.41
N GLN A 194 23.01 2.38 8.44
CA GLN A 194 22.34 3.36 7.58
C GLN A 194 21.41 4.26 8.41
N LEU A 195 20.57 3.67 9.28
CA LEU A 195 19.71 4.41 10.19
C LEU A 195 20.54 5.31 11.14
N ASP A 196 21.65 4.84 11.69
CA ASP A 196 22.52 5.63 12.57
C ASP A 196 23.13 6.84 11.87
N ARG A 197 23.55 6.70 10.60
CA ARG A 197 24.01 7.86 9.80
C ARG A 197 22.93 8.92 9.67
N LEU A 198 21.65 8.51 9.64
CA LEU A 198 20.50 9.40 9.56
C LEU A 198 20.12 10.00 10.92
N VAL A 199 20.52 9.37 12.04
CA VAL A 199 20.15 9.73 13.40
C VAL A 199 21.23 10.54 14.13
N ARG A 200 22.52 10.41 13.75
CA ARG A 200 23.61 11.12 14.43
C ARG A 200 23.60 12.63 14.14
N ARG A 201 23.55 13.42 15.19
CA ARG A 201 23.91 14.85 15.13
C ARG A 201 25.38 15.00 14.79
N VAL A 202 25.71 15.78 13.77
CA VAL A 202 27.00 16.46 13.75
C VAL A 202 26.87 17.62 14.74
N PRO A 203 27.72 17.69 15.77
CA PRO A 203 27.73 18.84 16.66
C PRO A 203 27.87 20.13 15.87
N ARG A 204 27.06 21.14 16.17
CA ARG A 204 27.16 22.49 15.56
C ARG A 204 28.49 23.18 15.83
N SER A 205 29.36 22.58 16.59
CA SER A 205 30.65 23.09 17.04
C SER A 205 31.87 22.57 16.32
N SER A 206 31.76 22.00 15.12
CA SER A 206 32.94 21.74 14.32
C SER A 206 33.37 23.01 13.58
N PRO A 207 34.49 23.63 13.95
CA PRO A 207 34.94 24.93 13.39
C PRO A 207 35.45 24.85 11.95
N ARG A 208 35.35 23.71 11.28
CA ARG A 208 36.06 23.42 10.00
C ARG A 208 35.13 23.04 8.83
N CYS A 209 33.92 23.51 8.74
CA CYS A 209 33.16 23.41 7.50
C CYS A 209 32.93 24.80 6.89
N PRO A 210 33.68 25.19 5.85
CA PRO A 210 33.40 26.42 5.12
C PRO A 210 32.05 26.34 4.42
N ARG A 211 31.25 27.36 4.60
CA ARG A 211 29.94 27.51 3.92
C ARG A 211 30.10 27.66 2.41
N ARG A 212 30.33 26.66 1.66
CA ARG A 212 30.23 26.61 0.19
C ARG A 212 31.08 25.46 -0.36
N LEU A 213 30.57 24.23 -0.32
CA LEU A 213 31.01 23.21 -1.28
C LEU A 213 29.94 22.14 -1.32
N THR A 214 29.30 21.97 -2.46
CA THR A 214 28.29 21.00 -2.79
C THR A 214 28.78 19.55 -2.89
N THR A 215 30.03 19.31 -2.52
CA THR A 215 30.72 18.01 -2.66
C THR A 215 31.65 17.71 -1.48
N CYS A 216 31.17 17.89 -0.25
CA CYS A 216 31.95 17.46 0.91
C CYS A 216 31.58 16.00 1.26
N PRO A 217 32.57 15.05 1.25
CA PRO A 217 32.30 13.66 1.65
C PRO A 217 31.99 13.48 3.15
N CYS A 218 32.10 14.55 3.91
CA CYS A 218 31.75 14.60 5.34
C CYS A 218 30.28 14.91 5.63
N ILE A 219 29.42 14.74 4.67
CA ILE A 219 28.00 15.07 4.75
C ILE A 219 27.16 13.93 5.25
N PRO A 220 26.20 14.32 5.70
CA PRO A 220 25.41 15.09 6.64
C PRO A 220 24.23 14.28 7.17
N SER A 221 24.42 14.00 7.97
CA SER A 221 23.91 13.54 9.14
C SER A 221 22.78 14.21 9.88
N ALA A 222 22.04 15.01 9.28
CA ALA A 222 20.99 15.78 9.95
C ALA A 222 19.56 15.27 9.66
N GLN A 223 19.40 14.04 9.20
CA GLN A 223 18.08 13.58 8.76
C GLN A 223 17.18 13.06 9.90
N CYS A 224 17.79 12.41 10.92
CA CYS A 224 17.08 12.01 12.14
C CYS A 224 17.90 12.38 13.39
N PRO A 225 18.11 13.66 13.69
CA PRO A 225 19.18 14.11 14.60
C PRO A 225 19.03 13.60 16.05
N ASP A 226 17.85 13.17 16.49
CA ASP A 226 17.58 12.73 17.84
C ASP A 226 16.78 11.43 17.92
N GLY A 227 16.71 10.65 16.84
CA GLY A 227 15.91 9.44 16.75
C GLY A 227 14.62 9.63 15.98
N ILE A 228 13.75 8.63 16.05
CA ILE A 228 12.52 8.53 15.27
C ILE A 228 11.33 8.89 16.16
N ASP A 229 10.58 9.91 15.76
CA ASP A 229 9.37 10.35 16.45
C ASP A 229 8.12 9.60 16.02
N PHE A 230 8.08 9.22 14.74
CA PHE A 230 6.94 8.53 14.14
C PHE A 230 7.43 7.50 13.13
N TYR A 231 6.96 6.30 13.22
CA TYR A 231 7.23 5.24 12.26
C TYR A 231 5.94 4.70 11.68
N PHE A 232 5.82 4.76 10.35
CA PHE A 232 4.74 4.12 9.61
C PHE A 232 5.23 2.77 9.09
N ASP A 233 4.74 1.69 9.70
CA ASP A 233 5.23 0.34 9.44
C ASP A 233 4.33 -0.46 8.51
N THR A 234 4.88 -0.92 7.39
CA THR A 234 4.26 -1.84 6.44
C THR A 234 5.05 -3.15 6.30
N VAL A 235 6.19 -3.26 6.97
CA VAL A 235 7.18 -4.33 6.76
C VAL A 235 7.35 -5.21 7.98
N GLY A 236 7.44 -4.62 9.19
CA GLY A 236 7.72 -5.37 10.41
C GLY A 236 9.12 -5.99 10.47
N GLY A 237 9.27 -7.07 11.22
CA GLY A 237 10.50 -7.88 11.29
C GLY A 237 11.71 -7.10 11.81
N GLU A 238 12.90 -7.42 11.29
CA GLU A 238 14.17 -6.80 11.71
C GLU A 238 14.18 -5.27 11.57
N LEU A 239 13.49 -4.73 10.56
CA LEU A 239 13.38 -3.28 10.40
C LEU A 239 12.67 -2.64 11.60
N LEU A 240 11.61 -3.26 12.09
CA LEU A 240 10.89 -2.78 13.28
C LEU A 240 11.81 -2.80 14.50
N ASP A 241 12.61 -3.85 14.72
CA ASP A 241 13.56 -3.93 15.82
C ASP A 241 14.61 -2.80 15.72
N GLU A 242 15.18 -2.56 14.56
CA GLU A 242 16.15 -1.48 14.35
C GLU A 242 15.53 -0.09 14.57
N VAL A 243 14.25 0.08 14.26
CA VAL A 243 13.50 1.32 14.54
C VAL A 243 13.27 1.48 16.03
N LEU A 244 12.86 0.43 16.75
CA LEU A 244 12.61 0.48 18.18
C LEU A 244 13.87 0.84 18.99
N LYS A 245 15.05 0.37 18.58
CA LYS A 245 16.35 0.80 19.17
C LYS A 245 16.54 2.32 19.11
N ARG A 246 15.95 2.98 18.12
CA ARG A 246 16.10 4.41 17.79
C ARG A 246 14.86 5.25 18.04
N ILE A 247 13.80 4.65 18.61
CA ILE A 247 12.56 5.37 18.92
C ILE A 247 12.80 6.44 19.99
N ARG A 248 12.27 7.61 19.80
CA ARG A 248 12.36 8.73 20.77
C ARG A 248 11.40 8.56 21.95
N LYS A 249 11.64 9.32 23.01
CA LYS A 249 10.67 9.49 24.08
C LYS A 249 9.33 9.95 23.50
N ASN A 250 8.25 9.26 23.88
CA ASN A 250 6.89 9.45 23.35
C ASN A 250 6.77 9.23 21.82
N GLY A 251 7.70 8.47 21.23
CA GLY A 251 7.62 8.09 19.82
C GLY A 251 6.43 7.18 19.53
N ARG A 252 6.02 7.11 18.27
CA ARG A 252 4.83 6.36 17.85
C ARG A 252 5.16 5.47 16.67
N VAL A 253 4.75 4.22 16.78
CA VAL A 253 4.79 3.23 15.71
C VAL A 253 3.36 2.94 15.29
N VAL A 254 3.02 3.20 14.05
CA VAL A 254 1.73 2.87 13.45
C VAL A 254 1.92 1.66 12.56
N VAL A 255 1.40 0.52 13.01
CA VAL A 255 1.52 -0.76 12.31
C VAL A 255 0.39 -0.90 11.30
N CYS A 256 0.73 -0.73 10.02
CA CYS A 256 -0.17 -0.90 8.88
C CYS A 256 -0.12 -2.32 8.32
N GLY A 257 1.03 -2.98 8.45
CA GLY A 257 1.24 -4.34 7.94
C GLY A 257 2.63 -4.87 8.31
N ALA A 258 2.88 -6.12 7.99
CA ALA A 258 4.13 -6.81 8.27
C ALA A 258 4.55 -7.68 7.07
N SER A 259 4.73 -7.05 5.90
CA SER A 259 4.94 -7.75 4.63
C SER A 259 6.15 -8.68 4.61
N SER A 260 7.17 -8.43 5.45
CA SER A 260 8.31 -9.35 5.64
C SER A 260 7.92 -10.67 6.30
N GLN A 261 6.78 -10.71 7.00
CA GLN A 261 6.28 -11.88 7.72
C GLN A 261 5.25 -12.69 6.91
N TYR A 262 4.76 -12.18 5.78
CA TYR A 262 3.67 -12.81 5.02
C TYR A 262 4.05 -14.13 4.36
N ASN A 263 5.33 -14.41 4.15
CA ASN A 263 5.81 -15.69 3.62
C ASN A 263 6.12 -16.74 4.71
N GLY A 264 5.93 -16.40 5.98
CA GLY A 264 6.36 -17.21 7.12
C GLY A 264 5.24 -17.89 7.89
N ASN A 265 4.11 -18.22 7.26
CA ASN A 265 2.97 -18.83 7.96
C ASN A 265 2.52 -18.01 9.17
N LEU A 266 1.85 -16.91 8.91
CA LEU A 266 1.35 -15.97 9.93
C LEU A 266 0.65 -16.65 11.11
N ASN A 267 0.05 -17.81 10.90
CA ASN A 267 -0.76 -18.53 11.89
C ASN A 267 -0.07 -19.77 12.47
N LYS A 268 1.13 -20.12 12.03
CA LYS A 268 1.88 -21.29 12.52
C LYS A 268 2.89 -20.97 13.63
N GLY A 269 2.74 -19.82 14.31
CA GLY A 269 3.63 -19.41 15.41
C GLY A 269 5.05 -19.01 14.96
N LEU A 270 5.28 -18.83 13.65
CA LEU A 270 6.57 -18.46 13.09
C LEU A 270 6.75 -16.94 12.93
N VAL A 271 5.70 -16.16 13.14
CA VAL A 271 5.79 -14.70 13.17
C VAL A 271 6.46 -14.27 14.46
N ARG A 272 7.63 -13.65 14.32
CA ARG A 272 8.33 -13.07 15.47
C ARG A 272 7.75 -11.69 15.76
N GLY A 273 7.32 -11.49 17.01
CA GLY A 273 7.09 -10.17 17.56
C GLY A 273 8.42 -9.38 17.64
N PRO A 274 8.35 -8.07 17.87
CA PRO A 274 9.57 -7.26 18.00
C PRO A 274 10.39 -7.70 19.20
N SER A 275 11.69 -7.96 19.00
CA SER A 275 12.62 -8.32 20.08
C SER A 275 12.92 -7.14 20.98
N GLU A 276 12.83 -5.92 20.48
CA GLU A 276 13.15 -4.68 21.15
C GLU A 276 11.92 -3.99 21.79
N TYR A 277 10.86 -4.74 22.08
CA TYR A 277 9.59 -4.17 22.57
C TYR A 277 9.73 -3.43 23.91
N LEU A 278 10.71 -3.78 24.77
CA LEU A 278 10.98 -3.09 26.02
C LEU A 278 11.37 -1.62 25.81
N LYS A 279 11.87 -1.26 24.63
CA LYS A 279 12.13 0.14 24.28
C LYS A 279 10.87 1.00 24.30
N LEU A 280 9.69 0.39 24.10
CA LEU A 280 8.42 1.10 24.24
C LEU A 280 8.23 1.58 25.69
N ALA A 281 8.50 0.74 26.69
CA ALA A 281 8.41 1.13 28.11
C ALA A 281 9.50 2.15 28.47
N GLU A 282 10.77 1.89 28.10
CA GLU A 282 11.89 2.79 28.39
C GLU A 282 11.67 4.22 27.85
N ARG A 283 11.02 4.33 26.70
CA ARG A 283 10.80 5.61 26.02
C ARG A 283 9.39 6.18 26.19
N GLY A 284 8.49 5.47 26.88
CA GLY A 284 7.08 5.84 26.93
C GLY A 284 6.49 5.93 25.52
N ALA A 285 7.00 5.13 24.58
CA ALA A 285 6.57 5.12 23.21
C ALA A 285 5.34 4.23 23.02
N GLN A 286 4.62 4.42 21.92
CA GLN A 286 3.40 3.68 21.60
C GLN A 286 3.58 2.90 20.32
N MET A 287 3.07 1.67 20.27
CA MET A 287 2.93 0.89 19.06
C MET A 287 1.46 0.53 18.87
N ILE A 288 0.86 0.96 17.78
CA ILE A 288 -0.58 0.89 17.55
C ILE A 288 -0.82 0.25 16.17
N GLY A 289 -1.49 -0.92 16.18
CA GLY A 289 -2.03 -1.53 14.97
C GLY A 289 -3.36 -0.90 14.57
N TYR A 290 -3.65 -0.86 13.28
CA TYR A 290 -4.95 -0.43 12.79
C TYR A 290 -5.38 -1.21 11.55
N ASN A 291 -6.69 -1.35 11.41
CA ASN A 291 -7.33 -1.79 10.19
C ASN A 291 -8.20 -0.64 9.68
N VAL A 292 -7.99 -0.23 8.43
CA VAL A 292 -8.74 0.88 7.81
C VAL A 292 -10.25 0.67 7.84
N MET A 293 -10.72 -0.58 7.86
CA MET A 293 -12.14 -0.92 7.94
C MET A 293 -12.82 -0.41 9.22
N PHE A 294 -12.08 -0.24 10.32
CA PHE A 294 -12.60 0.36 11.54
C PHE A 294 -12.69 1.89 11.49
N TYR A 295 -12.16 2.49 10.42
CA TYR A 295 -12.12 3.93 10.18
C TYR A 295 -12.97 4.37 9.00
N LEU A 296 -13.94 3.55 8.53
CA LEU A 296 -14.79 3.88 7.38
C LEU A 296 -15.52 5.22 7.54
N HIS A 297 -15.87 5.60 8.77
CA HIS A 297 -16.45 6.90 9.08
C HIS A 297 -15.51 8.09 8.75
N ARG A 298 -14.21 7.87 8.63
CA ARG A 298 -13.21 8.88 8.24
C ARG A 298 -12.99 8.95 6.73
N VAL A 299 -13.39 7.91 5.99
CA VAL A 299 -13.12 7.79 4.55
C VAL A 299 -13.64 8.96 3.73
N PRO A 300 -14.87 9.49 3.92
CA PRO A 300 -15.33 10.61 3.12
C PRO A 300 -14.43 11.86 3.24
N LEU A 301 -14.03 12.21 4.45
CA LEU A 301 -13.13 13.34 4.69
C LEU A 301 -11.72 13.06 4.14
N ALA A 302 -11.22 11.83 4.29
CA ALA A 302 -9.95 11.42 3.74
C ALA A 302 -9.94 11.53 2.21
N MET A 303 -10.99 11.07 1.53
CA MET A 303 -11.14 11.20 0.08
C MET A 303 -11.12 12.66 -0.37
N LEU A 304 -11.89 13.53 0.29
CA LEU A 304 -11.90 14.97 -0.03
C LEU A 304 -10.52 15.59 0.14
N HIS A 305 -9.80 15.28 1.22
CA HIS A 305 -8.47 15.79 1.46
C HIS A 305 -7.46 15.29 0.42
N ILE A 306 -7.48 14.00 0.10
CA ILE A 306 -6.62 13.41 -0.93
C ILE A 306 -6.90 14.06 -2.29
N LEU A 307 -8.16 14.21 -2.70
CA LEU A 307 -8.56 14.86 -3.95
C LEU A 307 -8.05 16.31 -3.99
N TRP A 308 -8.24 17.07 -2.92
CA TRP A 308 -7.75 18.43 -2.81
C TRP A 308 -6.23 18.51 -2.99
N LEU A 309 -5.48 17.61 -2.34
CA LEU A 309 -4.01 17.54 -2.48
C LEU A 309 -3.60 17.15 -3.89
N MET A 310 -4.29 16.18 -4.50
CA MET A 310 -4.05 15.72 -5.86
C MET A 310 -4.26 16.85 -6.89
N PHE A 311 -5.38 17.55 -6.82
CA PHE A 311 -5.65 18.69 -7.72
C PHE A 311 -4.66 19.85 -7.53
N ARG A 312 -4.11 19.98 -6.34
CA ARG A 312 -3.01 20.92 -6.08
C ARG A 312 -1.62 20.37 -6.46
N LYS A 313 -1.54 19.21 -7.06
CA LYS A 313 -0.28 18.52 -7.42
C LYS A 313 0.68 18.32 -6.22
N LYS A 314 0.13 18.22 -5.00
CA LYS A 314 0.88 18.00 -3.76
C LYS A 314 0.93 16.55 -3.33
N LEU A 315 0.12 15.71 -3.95
CA LEU A 315 0.03 14.28 -3.68
C LEU A 315 -0.20 13.54 -4.98
N PHE A 316 0.59 12.51 -5.21
CA PHE A 316 0.47 11.64 -6.37
C PHE A 316 0.83 10.20 -6.01
N MET A 317 0.49 9.28 -6.89
CA MET A 317 0.89 7.88 -6.79
C MET A 317 1.33 7.40 -8.16
N THR A 318 2.52 6.80 -8.19
CA THR A 318 2.99 6.08 -9.38
C THR A 318 2.20 4.78 -9.52
N GLU A 319 1.75 4.48 -10.72
CA GLU A 319 1.01 3.27 -11.04
C GLU A 319 1.86 2.43 -12.00
N GLN A 320 1.94 1.13 -11.75
CA GLN A 320 2.50 0.16 -12.68
C GLN A 320 1.39 -0.79 -13.08
N ILE A 321 1.11 -0.84 -14.40
CA ILE A 321 0.01 -1.60 -14.97
C ILE A 321 0.60 -2.73 -15.80
N GLU A 322 0.26 -3.96 -15.44
CA GLU A 322 0.54 -5.16 -16.22
C GLU A 322 -0.69 -5.50 -17.08
N SER A 323 -0.49 -6.14 -18.23
CA SER A 323 -1.59 -6.43 -19.15
C SER A 323 -1.98 -7.91 -19.12
N GLY A 324 -3.28 -8.15 -19.13
CA GLY A 324 -3.91 -9.47 -19.19
C GLY A 324 -3.95 -10.23 -17.88
N ILE A 325 -4.99 -11.03 -17.68
CA ILE A 325 -5.23 -11.78 -16.44
C ILE A 325 -4.07 -12.74 -16.10
N ARG A 326 -3.38 -13.26 -17.10
CA ARG A 326 -2.23 -14.16 -16.89
C ARG A 326 -1.06 -13.47 -16.18
N SER A 327 -0.98 -12.15 -16.21
CA SER A 327 0.05 -11.38 -15.51
C SER A 327 -0.27 -11.18 -14.03
N PHE A 328 -1.46 -11.55 -13.53
CA PHE A 328 -1.85 -11.31 -12.14
C PHE A 328 -0.95 -12.05 -11.13
N ALA A 329 -0.73 -13.35 -11.33
CA ALA A 329 0.14 -14.13 -10.44
C ALA A 329 1.62 -13.70 -10.54
N PRO A 330 2.22 -13.49 -11.71
CA PRO A 330 3.55 -12.85 -11.84
C PRO A 330 3.63 -11.49 -11.16
N ALA A 331 2.60 -10.65 -11.25
CA ALA A 331 2.55 -9.37 -10.57
C ALA A 331 2.56 -9.50 -9.04
N MET A 332 1.86 -10.50 -8.47
CA MET A 332 1.97 -10.81 -7.05
C MET A 332 3.42 -11.17 -6.65
N VAL A 333 4.08 -12.05 -7.40
CA VAL A 333 5.48 -12.40 -7.15
C VAL A 333 6.36 -11.14 -7.22
N LYS A 334 6.17 -10.31 -8.25
CA LYS A 334 6.87 -9.05 -8.45
C LYS A 334 6.71 -8.09 -7.26
N MET A 335 5.54 -8.08 -6.63
CA MET A 335 5.29 -7.27 -5.43
C MET A 335 6.23 -7.67 -4.28
N PHE A 336 6.38 -8.96 -3.99
CA PHE A 336 7.18 -9.46 -2.86
C PHE A 336 8.69 -9.51 -3.16
N THR A 337 9.08 -9.67 -4.41
CA THR A 337 10.49 -9.60 -4.84
C THR A 337 11.00 -8.17 -4.99
N GLY A 338 10.10 -7.19 -4.89
CA GLY A 338 10.45 -5.77 -4.94
C GLY A 338 10.66 -5.23 -6.36
N GLY A 339 10.08 -5.86 -7.38
CA GLY A 339 10.23 -5.46 -8.78
C GLY A 339 9.37 -4.26 -9.23
N HIS A 340 8.58 -3.64 -8.33
CA HIS A 340 7.64 -2.56 -8.69
C HIS A 340 7.87 -1.28 -7.86
N ILE A 341 7.32 -0.17 -8.33
CA ILE A 341 7.21 1.11 -7.64
C ILE A 341 5.75 1.57 -7.69
N GLY A 342 5.23 2.09 -6.59
CA GLY A 342 3.87 2.59 -6.48
C GLY A 342 2.81 1.48 -6.41
N LYS A 343 1.65 1.73 -7.01
CA LYS A 343 0.52 0.80 -7.07
C LYS A 343 0.67 -0.15 -8.25
N LEU A 344 0.56 -1.44 -7.97
CA LEU A 344 0.56 -2.48 -8.99
C LEU A 344 -0.87 -2.85 -9.35
N LEU A 345 -1.20 -2.78 -10.63
CA LEU A 345 -2.51 -3.03 -11.21
C LEU A 345 -2.38 -4.01 -12.38
N VAL A 346 -3.48 -4.68 -12.73
CA VAL A 346 -3.57 -5.54 -13.91
C VAL A 346 -4.76 -5.09 -14.75
N ASP A 347 -4.48 -4.67 -15.98
CA ASP A 347 -5.50 -4.36 -16.98
C ASP A 347 -5.96 -5.66 -17.65
N VAL A 348 -7.23 -5.98 -17.46
CA VAL A 348 -7.87 -7.17 -18.02
C VAL A 348 -8.95 -6.82 -19.03
N SER A 349 -9.02 -5.56 -19.44
CA SER A 349 -10.07 -5.07 -20.36
C SER A 349 -10.00 -5.70 -21.74
N SER A 350 -8.79 -6.08 -22.18
CA SER A 350 -8.55 -6.76 -23.47
C SER A 350 -8.80 -8.26 -23.41
N ASP A 351 -8.90 -8.85 -22.22
CA ASP A 351 -9.16 -10.29 -22.03
C ASP A 351 -10.67 -10.56 -22.16
N SER A 352 -11.26 -10.21 -23.27
CA SER A 352 -12.66 -10.51 -23.56
C SER A 352 -12.85 -12.03 -23.65
N GLY A 353 -13.10 -12.64 -22.49
CA GLY A 353 -13.63 -13.99 -22.44
C GLY A 353 -14.91 -14.04 -23.27
N ALA A 354 -15.10 -15.11 -24.05
CA ALA A 354 -16.28 -15.31 -24.86
C ALA A 354 -17.55 -15.26 -23.97
N VAL A 355 -18.15 -14.07 -23.89
CA VAL A 355 -19.44 -13.89 -23.23
C VAL A 355 -20.48 -14.17 -24.30
N LYS A 356 -21.18 -15.27 -24.17
CA LYS A 356 -22.40 -15.51 -24.97
C LYS A 356 -23.52 -14.66 -24.38
N THR A 357 -23.67 -13.44 -24.83
CA THR A 357 -24.90 -12.69 -24.64
C THR A 357 -25.90 -13.18 -25.69
N LYS A 358 -27.08 -13.65 -25.29
CA LYS A 358 -28.21 -13.72 -26.19
C LYS A 358 -28.46 -12.29 -26.68
N ALA A 359 -28.30 -12.09 -28.00
CA ALA A 359 -28.82 -10.87 -28.59
C ALA A 359 -30.30 -10.71 -28.24
N ALA A 360 -30.65 -9.52 -27.77
CA ALA A 360 -32.02 -9.14 -27.51
C ALA A 360 -32.86 -9.17 -28.79
#